data_8997d5f8d4b6dbb7f832ca27fce008aa
#
_entry.id   8997d5f8d4b6dbb7f832ca27fce008aa
#
_cell.length_a   1.000
_cell.length_b   1.000
_cell.length_c   1.000
_cell.angle_alpha   90.00
_cell.angle_beta   90.00
_cell.angle_gamma   90.00
#
_symmetry.space_group_name_H-M   'P 1'
#
loop_
_entity.id
_entity.type
_entity.pdbx_description
1 polymer ?
#
loop_
_entity_poly.entity_id
_entity_poly.type
_entity_poly.pdbx_seq_one_letter_code
_entity_poly.pdbx_strand_id
1 'polypeptide(L)'
;MNSLFSKTVSIAIATTTLLVSAPSFAETKLPAHHTTPVTSTQTVGTIVEIASANSSLKTLVTAIKAAGLVETLSGKEPLTVFAPTDAAFKALPKGTLAKLLKPENQDTLVKILTYHVVPGAITSKDIKAGEIKTVEGAVVKVQVRKGRVTVNNARVTKVDVKASNGVIHVINKVLLPPDVKL
;
A
#
# COMPACT_ATOMS: atom_id res chain seq x y z
N MET A 1 -15.83 13.34 -54.15
CA MET A 1 -17.15 14.01 -54.07
C MET A 1 -17.28 14.54 -52.65
N ASN A 2 -16.90 15.79 -52.53
CA ASN A 2 -17.64 16.95 -52.00
C ASN A 2 -17.90 16.86 -50.47
N SER A 3 -17.67 17.84 -49.64
CA SER A 3 -17.50 19.29 -49.73
C SER A 3 -17.19 19.80 -48.30
N LEU A 4 -16.14 20.48 -48.08
CA LEU A 4 -15.95 21.85 -47.63
C LEU A 4 -17.17 22.55 -47.01
N PHE A 5 -17.10 22.97 -45.77
CA PHE A 5 -17.64 24.25 -45.32
C PHE A 5 -16.82 24.85 -44.19
N SER A 6 -16.04 25.81 -44.60
CA SER A 6 -15.40 26.86 -43.82
C SER A 6 -16.47 27.90 -43.44
N LYS A 7 -16.47 28.37 -42.20
CA LYS A 7 -17.05 29.69 -41.87
C LYS A 7 -16.26 30.34 -40.75
N THR A 8 -15.38 31.21 -41.16
CA THR A 8 -14.83 32.37 -40.47
C THR A 8 -15.92 33.39 -40.18
N VAL A 9 -15.94 33.92 -38.97
CA VAL A 9 -16.55 35.23 -38.68
C VAL A 9 -15.60 35.99 -37.76
N SER A 10 -15.02 37.04 -38.32
CA SER A 10 -14.31 38.14 -37.66
C SER A 10 -15.28 39.23 -37.21
N ILE A 11 -14.75 40.19 -36.46
CA ILE A 11 -15.26 41.56 -36.15
C ILE A 11 -15.75 41.64 -34.67
N ALA A 12 -15.42 42.63 -33.83
CA ALA A 12 -14.66 43.87 -33.95
C ALA A 12 -14.28 44.45 -32.57
N ILE A 13 -13.28 45.26 -32.58
CA ILE A 13 -12.72 46.22 -31.68
C ILE A 13 -13.75 47.12 -30.96
N ALA A 14 -13.60 47.33 -29.66
CA ALA A 14 -13.96 48.61 -29.02
C ALA A 14 -13.05 48.87 -27.83
N THR A 15 -12.15 49.80 -28.03
CA THR A 15 -11.33 50.53 -27.03
C THR A 15 -12.22 51.41 -26.18
N THR A 16 -12.05 51.37 -24.86
CA THR A 16 -12.37 52.55 -24.02
C THR A 16 -11.44 52.53 -22.81
N THR A 17 -10.51 53.47 -22.88
CA THR A 17 -9.62 53.95 -21.81
C THR A 17 -10.43 54.73 -20.77
N LEU A 18 -10.31 54.39 -19.51
CA LEU A 18 -10.55 55.36 -18.42
C LEU A 18 -9.55 55.10 -17.29
N LEU A 19 -8.65 56.09 -17.15
CA LEU A 19 -7.81 56.30 -15.98
C LEU A 19 -8.68 56.74 -14.82
N VAL A 20 -8.55 56.07 -13.66
CA VAL A 20 -8.82 56.74 -12.38
C VAL A 20 -7.81 56.21 -11.35
N SER A 21 -7.16 57.20 -10.74
CA SER A 21 -6.21 57.21 -9.66
C SER A 21 -6.40 56.21 -8.52
N ALA A 22 -5.25 55.81 -7.98
CA ALA A 22 -5.07 55.17 -6.69
C ALA A 22 -5.55 56.05 -5.51
N PRO A 23 -5.82 55.44 -4.36
CA PRO A 23 -4.93 55.67 -3.25
C PRO A 23 -4.37 54.36 -2.63
N SER A 24 -3.13 54.51 -2.31
CA SER A 24 -2.31 53.71 -1.41
C SER A 24 -3.00 53.52 -0.06
N PHE A 25 -3.23 52.27 0.33
CA PHE A 25 -3.28 51.93 1.73
C PHE A 25 -2.43 50.65 1.92
N ALA A 26 -1.32 50.88 2.57
CA ALA A 26 -0.56 49.85 3.24
C ALA A 26 -1.46 49.16 4.26
N GLU A 27 -1.35 47.86 4.37
CA GLU A 27 -1.31 47.24 5.67
C GLU A 27 -1.61 45.72 5.56
N THR A 28 -0.70 45.03 6.13
CA THR A 28 -0.83 43.81 6.90
C THR A 28 -0.82 42.49 6.10
N LYS A 29 0.39 42.04 6.02
CA LYS A 29 0.84 40.67 5.78
C LYS A 29 0.16 39.70 6.73
N LEU A 30 -0.85 38.99 6.24
CA LEU A 30 -1.30 37.72 6.79
C LEU A 30 -0.84 36.62 5.83
N PRO A 31 -0.19 35.55 6.31
CA PRO A 31 0.17 34.45 5.45
C PRO A 31 -1.12 33.78 5.01
N ALA A 32 -1.44 33.93 3.73
CA ALA A 32 -2.47 33.14 3.10
C ALA A 32 -2.04 31.68 3.25
N HIS A 33 -2.78 30.95 4.08
CA HIS A 33 -2.84 29.52 4.01
C HIS A 33 -3.31 29.17 2.60
N HIS A 34 -2.37 28.80 1.75
CA HIS A 34 -2.70 28.07 0.56
C HIS A 34 -3.24 26.70 1.03
N THR A 35 -4.52 26.65 1.28
CA THR A 35 -5.27 25.40 1.20
C THR A 35 -5.26 25.03 -0.28
N THR A 36 -4.21 24.36 -0.70
CA THR A 36 -4.26 23.55 -1.90
C THR A 36 -5.39 22.57 -1.68
N PRO A 37 -6.39 22.50 -2.58
CA PRO A 37 -7.31 21.38 -2.56
C PRO A 37 -6.46 20.14 -2.76
N VAL A 38 -6.29 19.36 -1.72
CA VAL A 38 -5.82 17.99 -1.84
C VAL A 38 -6.92 17.25 -2.58
N THR A 39 -6.90 17.38 -3.90
CA THR A 39 -7.48 16.39 -4.78
C THR A 39 -6.83 15.09 -4.34
N SER A 40 -7.58 14.26 -3.64
CA SER A 40 -7.22 12.90 -3.30
C SER A 40 -7.17 12.09 -4.60
N THR A 41 -6.20 12.39 -5.44
CA THR A 41 -5.67 11.39 -6.35
C THR A 41 -5.05 10.38 -5.40
N GLN A 42 -5.77 9.32 -5.10
CA GLN A 42 -5.21 8.15 -4.46
C GLN A 42 -4.13 7.63 -5.42
N THR A 43 -2.96 8.19 -5.31
CA THR A 43 -1.76 7.58 -5.85
C THR A 43 -1.64 6.29 -5.07
N VAL A 44 -2.08 5.22 -5.70
CA VAL A 44 -2.01 3.89 -5.10
C VAL A 44 -0.52 3.59 -5.02
N GLY A 45 0.09 3.89 -3.90
CA GLY A 45 1.51 3.63 -3.64
C GLY A 45 1.83 2.14 -3.71
N THR A 46 3.09 1.79 -3.72
CA THR A 46 3.56 0.41 -3.64
C THR A 46 3.10 -0.25 -2.33
N ILE A 47 3.17 -1.57 -2.27
CA ILE A 47 2.85 -2.36 -1.07
C ILE A 47 3.58 -1.79 0.16
N VAL A 48 4.87 -1.43 0.00
CA VAL A 48 5.70 -0.90 1.09
C VAL A 48 5.25 0.50 1.53
N GLU A 49 4.87 1.37 0.60
CA GLU A 49 4.38 2.71 0.89
C GLU A 49 3.04 2.68 1.62
N ILE A 50 2.10 1.85 1.16
CA ILE A 50 0.80 1.66 1.82
C ILE A 50 0.96 1.05 3.21
N ALA A 51 1.85 0.07 3.36
CA ALA A 51 2.16 -0.49 4.66
C ALA A 51 2.77 0.57 5.59
N SER A 52 3.64 1.44 5.08
CA SER A 52 4.29 2.52 5.84
C SER A 52 3.29 3.60 6.30
N ALA A 53 2.30 3.90 5.48
CA ALA A 53 1.22 4.82 5.82
C ALA A 53 0.24 4.26 6.86
N ASN A 54 0.24 2.94 7.06
CA ASN A 54 -0.64 2.28 8.02
C ASN A 54 0.00 2.17 9.40
N SER A 55 -0.56 2.88 10.37
CA SER A 55 -0.06 2.91 11.75
C SER A 55 0.03 1.53 12.43
N SER A 56 -0.78 0.57 11.99
CA SER A 56 -0.83 -0.79 12.54
C SER A 56 0.18 -1.77 11.92
N LEU A 57 0.97 -1.34 10.94
CA LEU A 57 1.93 -2.18 10.21
C LEU A 57 3.38 -1.71 10.37
N LYS A 58 3.66 -0.85 11.34
CA LYS A 58 5.01 -0.28 11.57
C LYS A 58 6.07 -1.34 11.82
N THR A 59 5.75 -2.34 12.63
CA THR A 59 6.65 -3.46 12.90
C THR A 59 6.95 -4.26 11.64
N LEU A 60 5.95 -4.50 10.79
CA LEU A 60 6.15 -5.17 9.51
C LEU A 60 7.10 -4.39 8.60
N VAL A 61 6.91 -3.08 8.47
CA VAL A 61 7.78 -2.22 7.65
C VAL A 61 9.23 -2.24 8.17
N THR A 62 9.41 -2.20 9.48
CA THR A 62 10.74 -2.33 10.10
C THR A 62 11.37 -3.68 9.77
N ALA A 63 10.58 -4.77 9.83
CA ALA A 63 11.04 -6.10 9.48
C ALA A 63 11.42 -6.23 7.99
N ILE A 64 10.63 -5.65 7.09
CA ILE A 64 10.92 -5.63 5.65
C ILE A 64 12.24 -4.90 5.36
N LYS A 65 12.45 -3.75 6.02
CA LYS A 65 13.70 -2.98 5.90
C LYS A 65 14.91 -3.75 6.44
N ALA A 66 14.76 -4.37 7.61
CA ALA A 66 15.81 -5.19 8.22
C ALA A 66 16.17 -6.44 7.39
N ALA A 67 15.19 -7.00 6.71
CA ALA A 67 15.39 -8.15 5.80
C ALA A 67 15.94 -7.75 4.42
N GLY A 68 15.99 -6.45 4.07
CA GLY A 68 16.41 -5.98 2.75
C GLY A 68 15.40 -6.28 1.62
N LEU A 69 14.14 -6.56 1.95
CA LEU A 69 13.09 -6.95 1.00
C LEU A 69 12.31 -5.78 0.41
N VAL A 70 12.72 -4.54 0.69
CA VAL A 70 12.01 -3.34 0.20
C VAL A 70 11.93 -3.33 -1.32
N GLU A 71 13.04 -3.58 -2.01
CA GLU A 71 13.09 -3.59 -3.48
C GLU A 71 12.26 -4.74 -4.06
N THR A 72 12.34 -5.93 -3.47
CA THR A 72 11.55 -7.10 -3.89
C THR A 72 10.05 -6.83 -3.80
N LEU A 73 9.60 -6.21 -2.71
CA LEU A 73 8.19 -5.89 -2.48
C LEU A 73 7.73 -4.60 -3.17
N SER A 74 8.64 -3.82 -3.72
CA SER A 74 8.36 -2.62 -4.54
C SER A 74 8.48 -2.90 -6.04
N GLY A 75 8.81 -4.12 -6.42
CA GLY A 75 8.92 -4.55 -7.80
C GLY A 75 7.62 -4.38 -8.59
N LYS A 76 7.70 -4.52 -9.91
CA LYS A 76 6.55 -4.36 -10.82
C LYS A 76 5.66 -5.60 -10.89
N GLU A 77 6.13 -6.73 -10.40
CA GLU A 77 5.36 -7.96 -10.41
C GLU A 77 4.18 -7.88 -9.44
N PRO A 78 3.00 -8.34 -9.86
CA PRO A 78 1.85 -8.35 -8.97
C PRO A 78 2.08 -9.33 -7.82
N LEU A 79 1.95 -8.82 -6.59
CA LEU A 79 2.14 -9.59 -5.38
C LEU A 79 0.93 -9.46 -4.44
N THR A 80 0.65 -10.52 -3.69
CA THR A 80 -0.29 -10.47 -2.58
C THR A 80 0.48 -10.61 -1.27
N VAL A 81 0.31 -9.66 -0.37
CA VAL A 81 0.99 -9.67 0.92
C VAL A 81 -0.01 -9.85 2.05
N PHE A 82 0.18 -10.89 2.84
CA PHE A 82 -0.52 -11.08 4.11
C PHE A 82 0.20 -10.31 5.22
N ALA A 83 -0.23 -9.07 5.47
CA ALA A 83 0.42 -8.14 6.39
C ALA A 83 -0.03 -8.36 7.84
N PRO A 84 0.82 -8.92 8.72
CA PRO A 84 0.50 -9.02 10.13
C PRO A 84 0.54 -7.66 10.82
N THR A 85 -0.44 -7.40 11.69
CA THR A 85 -0.48 -6.17 12.49
C THR A 85 0.58 -6.16 13.59
N ASP A 86 0.85 -4.99 14.14
CA ASP A 86 1.74 -4.87 15.31
C ASP A 86 1.25 -5.72 16.50
N ALA A 87 -0.07 -5.88 16.64
CA ALA A 87 -0.65 -6.78 17.63
C ALA A 87 -0.33 -8.26 17.35
N ALA A 88 -0.24 -8.64 16.06
CA ALA A 88 0.17 -9.99 15.67
C ALA A 88 1.62 -10.29 16.05
N PHE A 89 2.51 -9.33 15.90
CA PHE A 89 3.91 -9.44 16.37
C PHE A 89 4.03 -9.48 17.90
N LYS A 90 3.20 -8.71 18.61
CA LYS A 90 3.14 -8.73 20.07
C LYS A 90 2.63 -10.06 20.63
N ALA A 91 1.83 -10.78 19.84
CA ALA A 91 1.33 -12.11 20.20
C ALA A 91 2.39 -13.23 20.07
N LEU A 92 3.52 -12.95 19.45
CA LEU A 92 4.68 -13.86 19.44
C LEU A 92 5.28 -13.99 20.84
N PRO A 93 5.97 -15.11 21.15
CA PRO A 93 6.67 -15.27 22.41
C PRO A 93 7.63 -14.08 22.67
N LYS A 94 7.71 -13.66 23.93
CA LYS A 94 8.56 -12.52 24.34
C LYS A 94 10.00 -12.72 23.86
N GLY A 95 10.55 -11.71 23.19
CA GLY A 95 11.90 -11.73 22.65
C GLY A 95 12.06 -12.33 21.26
N THR A 96 11.05 -13.04 20.73
CA THR A 96 11.12 -13.61 19.38
C THR A 96 11.30 -12.54 18.31
N LEU A 97 10.52 -11.45 18.37
CA LEU A 97 10.67 -10.34 17.43
C LEU A 97 12.07 -9.72 17.49
N ALA A 98 12.59 -9.49 18.71
CA ALA A 98 13.92 -8.95 18.90
C ALA A 98 15.02 -9.91 18.38
N LYS A 99 14.81 -11.21 18.50
CA LYS A 99 15.72 -12.22 17.91
C LYS A 99 15.66 -12.18 16.39
N LEU A 100 14.47 -12.13 15.80
CA LEU A 100 14.28 -12.10 14.34
C LEU A 100 14.87 -10.84 13.69
N LEU A 101 14.86 -9.71 14.39
CA LEU A 101 15.44 -8.45 13.89
C LEU A 101 16.96 -8.38 14.02
N LYS A 102 17.59 -9.37 14.64
CA LYS A 102 19.05 -9.43 14.69
C LYS A 102 19.64 -9.84 13.35
N PRO A 103 20.77 -9.28 12.94
CA PRO A 103 21.43 -9.63 11.68
C PRO A 103 21.78 -11.13 11.58
N GLU A 104 22.05 -11.78 12.71
CA GLU A 104 22.31 -13.23 12.79
C GLU A 104 21.13 -14.10 12.34
N ASN A 105 19.90 -13.56 12.42
CA ASN A 105 18.65 -14.26 12.08
C ASN A 105 17.98 -13.67 10.84
N GLN A 106 18.71 -12.90 10.04
CA GLN A 106 18.16 -12.24 8.84
C GLN A 106 17.56 -13.26 7.87
N ASP A 107 18.22 -14.39 7.65
CA ASP A 107 17.73 -15.45 6.77
C ASP A 107 16.38 -16.00 7.24
N THR A 108 16.23 -16.19 8.56
CA THR A 108 14.96 -16.62 9.16
C THR A 108 13.88 -15.57 8.99
N LEU A 109 14.24 -14.29 9.15
CA LEU A 109 13.32 -13.18 8.93
C LEU A 109 12.87 -13.11 7.47
N VAL A 110 13.80 -13.26 6.53
CA VAL A 110 13.51 -13.32 5.08
C VAL A 110 12.55 -14.47 4.79
N LYS A 111 12.79 -15.67 5.27
CA LYS A 111 11.90 -16.82 5.11
C LYS A 111 10.49 -16.54 5.64
N ILE A 112 10.37 -15.97 6.83
CA ILE A 112 9.08 -15.61 7.41
C ILE A 112 8.37 -14.58 6.53
N LEU A 113 9.07 -13.53 6.09
CA LEU A 113 8.46 -12.47 5.27
C LEU A 113 8.07 -12.97 3.88
N THR A 114 8.89 -13.78 3.22
CA THR A 114 8.57 -14.39 1.92
C THR A 114 7.43 -15.42 2.02
N TYR A 115 7.28 -16.06 3.18
CA TYR A 115 6.11 -16.91 3.47
C TYR A 115 4.80 -16.13 3.60
N HIS A 116 4.86 -14.83 3.89
CA HIS A 116 3.70 -13.93 3.87
C HIS A 116 3.38 -13.37 2.48
N VAL A 117 4.21 -13.65 1.50
CA VAL A 117 4.07 -13.14 0.14
C VAL A 117 3.65 -14.26 -0.81
N VAL A 118 2.63 -14.00 -1.59
CA VAL A 118 2.12 -14.91 -2.63
C VAL A 118 2.27 -14.22 -3.98
N PRO A 119 2.79 -14.90 -4.99
CA PRO A 119 2.87 -14.34 -6.34
C PRO A 119 1.47 -14.17 -6.93
N GLY A 120 1.25 -13.05 -7.62
CA GLY A 120 -0.03 -12.68 -8.20
C GLY A 120 -0.86 -11.75 -7.32
N ALA A 121 -1.69 -10.92 -7.94
CA ALA A 121 -2.65 -10.04 -7.25
C ALA A 121 -3.96 -10.81 -6.99
N ILE A 122 -4.06 -11.44 -5.83
CA ILE A 122 -5.22 -12.23 -5.43
C ILE A 122 -6.14 -11.36 -4.58
N THR A 123 -7.32 -11.04 -5.08
CA THR A 123 -8.35 -10.29 -4.33
C THR A 123 -9.20 -11.24 -3.49
N SER A 124 -9.98 -10.70 -2.56
CA SER A 124 -10.90 -11.51 -1.74
C SER A 124 -11.92 -12.30 -2.55
N LYS A 125 -12.20 -11.84 -3.78
CA LYS A 125 -13.09 -12.54 -4.73
C LYS A 125 -12.41 -13.72 -5.41
N ASP A 126 -11.10 -13.63 -5.61
CA ASP A 126 -10.29 -14.66 -6.26
C ASP A 126 -9.75 -15.68 -5.24
N ILE A 127 -9.75 -15.31 -3.96
CA ILE A 127 -9.35 -16.20 -2.87
C ILE A 127 -10.33 -17.38 -2.80
N LYS A 128 -9.88 -18.53 -3.26
CA LYS A 128 -10.56 -19.80 -3.09
C LYS A 128 -10.02 -20.53 -1.87
N ALA A 129 -10.88 -21.28 -1.18
CA ALA A 129 -10.41 -22.18 -0.14
C ALA A 129 -9.50 -23.25 -0.78
N GLY A 130 -8.31 -23.43 -0.22
CA GLY A 130 -7.30 -24.33 -0.77
C GLY A 130 -5.91 -24.00 -0.29
N GLU A 131 -4.94 -24.60 -0.93
CA GLU A 131 -3.52 -24.36 -0.67
C GLU A 131 -2.95 -23.40 -1.73
N ILE A 132 -2.26 -22.38 -1.26
CA ILE A 132 -1.62 -21.39 -2.13
C ILE A 132 -0.12 -21.43 -1.86
N LYS A 133 0.68 -21.52 -2.93
CA LYS A 133 2.15 -21.51 -2.82
C LYS A 133 2.64 -20.07 -2.58
N THR A 134 3.50 -19.92 -1.60
CA THR A 134 4.15 -18.64 -1.28
C THR A 134 5.44 -18.44 -2.07
N VAL A 135 5.99 -17.23 -2.02
CA VAL A 135 7.29 -16.92 -2.64
C VAL A 135 8.44 -17.70 -1.98
N GLU A 136 8.28 -18.02 -0.69
CA GLU A 136 9.23 -18.86 0.03
C GLU A 136 9.27 -20.31 -0.49
N GLY A 137 8.18 -20.78 -1.09
CA GLY A 137 8.05 -22.13 -1.66
C GLY A 137 7.12 -23.06 -0.88
N ALA A 138 6.87 -22.79 0.39
CA ALA A 138 5.91 -23.51 1.19
C ALA A 138 4.47 -23.06 0.89
N VAL A 139 3.50 -23.89 1.26
CA VAL A 139 2.08 -23.61 1.03
C VAL A 139 1.40 -23.03 2.26
N VAL A 140 0.48 -22.11 2.04
CA VAL A 140 -0.47 -21.63 3.04
C VAL A 140 -1.86 -22.15 2.75
N LYS A 141 -2.56 -22.61 3.80
CA LYS A 141 -3.95 -23.07 3.69
C LYS A 141 -4.89 -21.89 3.88
N VAL A 142 -5.63 -21.58 2.84
CA VAL A 142 -6.66 -20.56 2.87
C VAL A 142 -8.03 -21.22 3.04
N GLN A 143 -8.79 -20.72 3.99
CA GLN A 143 -10.16 -21.13 4.25
C GLN A 143 -11.09 -19.93 4.18
N VAL A 144 -12.18 -20.09 3.46
CA VAL A 144 -13.24 -19.10 3.38
C VAL A 144 -14.49 -19.66 4.01
N ARG A 145 -14.91 -19.13 5.15
CA ARG A 145 -16.11 -19.56 5.88
C ARG A 145 -16.98 -18.36 6.23
N LYS A 146 -18.23 -18.38 5.78
CA LYS A 146 -19.21 -17.32 6.08
C LYS A 146 -18.65 -15.89 5.81
N GLY A 147 -17.99 -15.70 4.66
CA GLY A 147 -17.40 -14.41 4.27
C GLY A 147 -16.13 -14.02 5.05
N ARG A 148 -15.59 -14.92 5.87
CA ARG A 148 -14.35 -14.70 6.61
C ARG A 148 -13.23 -15.50 5.98
N VAL A 149 -12.13 -14.82 5.70
CA VAL A 149 -10.91 -15.45 5.18
C VAL A 149 -9.97 -15.75 6.36
N THR A 150 -9.45 -16.95 6.38
CA THR A 150 -8.43 -17.39 7.34
C THR A 150 -7.28 -18.02 6.55
N VAL A 151 -6.06 -17.64 6.87
CA VAL A 151 -4.85 -18.21 6.26
C VAL A 151 -4.08 -18.93 7.34
N ASN A 152 -3.96 -20.25 7.20
CA ASN A 152 -3.51 -21.13 8.29
C ASN A 152 -4.33 -20.88 9.57
N ASN A 153 -3.68 -20.35 10.62
CA ASN A 153 -4.31 -20.01 11.90
C ASN A 153 -4.51 -18.49 12.07
N ALA A 154 -4.22 -17.69 11.04
CA ALA A 154 -4.37 -16.23 11.04
C ALA A 154 -5.69 -15.85 10.38
N ARG A 155 -6.45 -14.99 11.05
CA ARG A 155 -7.68 -14.42 10.50
C ARG A 155 -7.35 -13.14 9.75
N VAL A 156 -7.89 -13.02 8.55
CA VAL A 156 -7.83 -11.77 7.79
C VAL A 156 -8.82 -10.77 8.39
N THR A 157 -8.32 -9.63 8.81
CA THR A 157 -9.09 -8.56 9.43
C THR A 157 -9.48 -7.47 8.43
N LYS A 158 -8.66 -7.24 7.42
CA LYS A 158 -8.93 -6.32 6.32
C LYS A 158 -8.48 -6.95 5.02
N VAL A 159 -9.34 -6.96 4.04
CA VAL A 159 -9.09 -7.52 2.70
C VAL A 159 -8.95 -6.39 1.67
N ASP A 160 -8.38 -6.70 0.53
CA ASP A 160 -8.39 -5.86 -0.69
C ASP A 160 -7.85 -4.45 -0.50
N VAL A 161 -6.80 -4.29 0.31
CA VAL A 161 -6.05 -3.04 0.32
C VAL A 161 -5.19 -3.00 -0.93
N LYS A 162 -5.63 -2.23 -1.92
CA LYS A 162 -4.98 -2.15 -3.23
C LYS A 162 -3.67 -1.38 -3.14
N ALA A 163 -2.64 -1.92 -3.76
CA ALA A 163 -1.37 -1.27 -4.02
C ALA A 163 -1.11 -1.20 -5.53
N SER A 164 -0.21 -0.32 -5.97
CA SER A 164 0.16 -0.19 -7.39
C SER A 164 0.74 -1.48 -7.97
N ASN A 165 1.40 -2.25 -7.15
CA ASN A 165 2.04 -3.52 -7.51
C ASN A 165 1.44 -4.73 -6.79
N GLY A 166 0.19 -4.67 -6.33
CA GLY A 166 -0.45 -5.83 -5.74
C GLY A 166 -1.59 -5.56 -4.78
N VAL A 167 -1.84 -6.52 -3.89
CA VAL A 167 -2.91 -6.47 -2.90
C VAL A 167 -2.36 -6.82 -1.52
N ILE A 168 -2.83 -6.11 -0.50
CA ILE A 168 -2.48 -6.37 0.89
C ILE A 168 -3.71 -6.89 1.65
N HIS A 169 -3.55 -8.00 2.33
CA HIS A 169 -4.54 -8.54 3.27
C HIS A 169 -3.98 -8.46 4.69
N VAL A 170 -4.64 -7.71 5.55
CA VAL A 170 -4.19 -7.54 6.93
C VAL A 170 -4.64 -8.73 7.79
N ILE A 171 -3.70 -9.35 8.49
CA ILE A 171 -3.93 -10.52 9.34
C ILE A 171 -3.61 -10.24 10.80
N ASN A 172 -4.27 -10.98 11.71
CA ASN A 172 -4.15 -10.80 13.15
C ASN A 172 -3.09 -11.68 13.82
N LYS A 173 -2.41 -12.53 13.04
CA LYS A 173 -1.30 -13.39 13.52
C LYS A 173 -0.22 -13.46 12.48
N VAL A 174 1.02 -13.64 12.92
CA VAL A 174 2.17 -13.90 12.04
C VAL A 174 2.09 -15.34 11.54
N LEU A 175 2.25 -15.53 10.22
CA LEU A 175 2.36 -16.84 9.62
C LEU A 175 3.80 -17.34 9.82
N LEU A 176 3.92 -18.53 10.36
CA LEU A 176 5.22 -19.18 10.56
C LEU A 176 5.31 -20.36 9.59
N PRO A 177 6.35 -20.42 8.77
CA PRO A 177 6.58 -21.60 7.95
C PRO A 177 6.93 -22.78 8.86
N PRO A 178 6.60 -24.03 8.45
CA PRO A 178 6.79 -25.20 9.28
C PRO A 178 8.25 -25.48 9.68
N ASP A 179 9.17 -24.95 8.89
CA ASP A 179 10.63 -25.12 9.09
C ASP A 179 11.21 -24.17 10.13
N VAL A 180 10.48 -23.13 10.51
CA VAL A 180 10.95 -22.12 11.47
C VAL A 180 10.39 -22.43 12.86
N LYS A 181 11.29 -22.88 13.75
CA LYS A 181 11.03 -23.00 15.19
C LYS A 181 11.53 -21.74 15.90
N LEU A 182 10.63 -21.06 16.61
CA LEU A 182 10.92 -19.81 17.34
C LEU A 182 11.29 -20.11 18.80
#